data_c47fea13ddcad05bff742cf768dc56fa
#
_entry.id   c47fea13ddcad05bff742cf768dc56fa
#
_cell.length_a   1.000
_cell.length_b   1.000
_cell.length_c   1.000
_cell.angle_alpha   90.00
_cell.angle_beta   90.00
_cell.angle_gamma   90.00
#
_symmetry.space_group_name_H-M   'P 1'
#
loop_
_entity.id
_entity.type
_entity.pdbx_description
1 polymer ?
#
loop_
_entity_poly.entity_id
_entity_poly.type
_entity_poly.pdbx_seq_one_letter_code
_entity_poly.pdbx_strand_id
1 'polypeptide(L)'
;MNKSLSKTSVAVVFLAVLGCAPNAFAAEPVTRLQQAASQPAPGVQHPAWKADELQRIIKADDLKVSPFREDGVTFGTPTWIWCVEVDGKLYVRAYSGTSSSWYSAAVREKAGRIIAAGMTREVTFAPEQGSVNQRIDEAYSQKYSSSPYLQGIIGEQARSATVVITPKAQ
;
A
#
# COMPACT_ATOMS: atom_id res chain seq x y z
N MET A 1 -8.34 60.34 -26.13
CA MET A 1 -8.54 60.48 -27.59
C MET A 1 -8.99 59.15 -28.10
N ASN A 2 -10.27 59.02 -28.27
CA ASN A 2 -11.02 58.96 -29.54
C ASN A 2 -10.87 57.63 -30.24
N LYS A 3 -11.91 56.95 -30.36
CA LYS A 3 -13.08 56.73 -31.26
C LYS A 3 -13.04 55.32 -31.76
N SER A 4 -14.02 54.56 -32.10
CA SER A 4 -15.45 54.77 -32.38
C SER A 4 -15.99 53.44 -32.89
N LEU A 5 -17.15 53.10 -32.42
CA LEU A 5 -18.26 52.36 -33.03
C LEU A 5 -18.13 51.85 -34.48
N SER A 6 -18.59 50.60 -34.73
CA SER A 6 -19.65 50.43 -35.74
C SER A 6 -20.46 49.17 -35.49
N LYS A 7 -21.75 49.34 -35.38
CA LYS A 7 -22.82 48.35 -35.44
C LYS A 7 -23.12 48.07 -36.93
N THR A 8 -23.39 46.80 -37.26
CA THR A 8 -24.25 46.54 -38.43
C THR A 8 -25.10 45.28 -38.15
N SER A 9 -26.38 45.56 -37.95
CA SER A 9 -27.47 44.58 -38.02
C SER A 9 -27.81 44.30 -39.46
N VAL A 10 -28.09 43.08 -39.84
CA VAL A 10 -28.94 42.73 -40.98
C VAL A 10 -29.82 41.53 -40.61
N ALA A 11 -31.06 41.67 -40.97
CA ALA A 11 -32.25 40.93 -40.60
C ALA A 11 -32.44 39.61 -41.40
N VAL A 12 -33.05 38.64 -40.75
CA VAL A 12 -34.22 37.83 -41.09
C VAL A 12 -34.39 37.36 -42.54
N VAL A 13 -34.41 36.03 -42.73
CA VAL A 13 -35.41 35.38 -43.60
C VAL A 13 -35.82 34.05 -42.96
N PHE A 14 -37.11 33.92 -42.64
CA PHE A 14 -37.81 32.70 -42.35
C PHE A 14 -37.98 31.87 -43.63
N LEU A 15 -37.64 30.57 -43.59
CA LEU A 15 -38.25 29.62 -44.50
C LEU A 15 -38.59 28.35 -43.73
N ALA A 16 -39.89 28.14 -43.56
CA ALA A 16 -40.45 26.91 -43.05
C ALA A 16 -40.42 25.84 -44.13
N VAL A 17 -39.84 24.68 -43.82
CA VAL A 17 -40.13 23.46 -44.60
C VAL A 17 -40.55 22.37 -43.63
N LEU A 18 -41.74 21.91 -43.86
CA LEU A 18 -42.41 20.74 -43.24
C LEU A 18 -41.66 19.44 -43.60
N GLY A 19 -41.55 18.56 -42.65
CA GLY A 19 -41.67 17.13 -42.93
C GLY A 19 -40.42 16.28 -42.76
N CYS A 20 -40.55 15.39 -41.89
CA CYS A 20 -40.00 14.07 -41.80
C CYS A 20 -39.35 13.79 -40.43
N ALA A 21 -40.08 13.09 -39.59
CA ALA A 21 -39.49 12.48 -38.39
C ALA A 21 -38.54 11.34 -38.83
N PRO A 22 -37.35 11.29 -38.31
CA PRO A 22 -36.66 10.02 -38.19
C PRO A 22 -36.64 9.54 -36.75
N ASN A 23 -37.03 8.27 -36.63
CA ASN A 23 -36.81 7.39 -35.49
C ASN A 23 -35.80 7.87 -34.48
N ALA A 24 -36.24 8.12 -33.28
CA ALA A 24 -35.40 8.21 -32.11
C ALA A 24 -34.84 6.80 -31.82
N PHE A 25 -33.68 6.51 -32.38
CA PHE A 25 -32.79 5.52 -31.77
C PHE A 25 -32.29 6.17 -30.48
N ALA A 26 -32.87 5.75 -29.38
CA ALA A 26 -32.34 6.06 -28.06
C ALA A 26 -30.93 5.50 -27.98
N ALA A 27 -29.94 6.39 -28.09
CA ALA A 27 -28.56 6.07 -27.75
C ALA A 27 -28.57 5.83 -26.21
N GLU A 28 -28.59 4.61 -25.84
CA GLU A 28 -28.31 4.17 -24.47
C GLU A 28 -26.94 4.77 -24.07
N PRO A 29 -26.84 5.43 -22.91
CA PRO A 29 -25.58 6.03 -22.53
C PRO A 29 -24.59 4.93 -22.17
N VAL A 30 -23.58 4.75 -22.99
CA VAL A 30 -22.38 3.90 -22.76
C VAL A 30 -21.61 4.24 -21.47
N THR A 31 -22.05 5.25 -20.75
CA THR A 31 -21.47 5.72 -19.48
C THR A 31 -21.67 4.74 -18.33
N ARG A 32 -22.64 3.82 -18.41
CA ARG A 32 -22.92 2.87 -17.31
C ARG A 32 -21.99 1.66 -17.28
N LEU A 33 -21.37 1.32 -18.39
CA LEU A 33 -20.45 0.18 -18.47
C LEU A 33 -19.02 0.55 -18.04
N GLN A 34 -18.65 1.82 -18.07
CA GLN A 34 -17.33 2.28 -17.64
C GLN A 34 -17.23 2.52 -16.14
N GLN A 35 -18.34 2.73 -15.45
CA GLN A 35 -18.37 2.89 -13.99
C GLN A 35 -18.36 1.55 -13.22
N ALA A 36 -18.69 0.45 -13.87
CA ALA A 36 -18.65 -0.87 -13.25
C ALA A 36 -17.22 -1.47 -13.14
N ALA A 37 -16.26 -0.91 -13.88
CA ALA A 37 -14.88 -1.41 -13.89
C ALA A 37 -13.99 -0.86 -12.75
N SER A 38 -14.52 0.03 -11.91
CA SER A 38 -13.76 0.67 -10.81
C SER A 38 -14.21 0.22 -9.41
N GLN A 39 -15.12 -0.72 -9.31
CA GLN A 39 -15.36 -1.38 -8.02
C GLN A 39 -14.39 -2.56 -7.94
N PRO A 40 -13.43 -2.55 -6.98
CA PRO A 40 -12.72 -3.77 -6.68
C PRO A 40 -13.77 -4.80 -6.33
N ALA A 41 -13.69 -5.98 -6.93
CA ALA A 41 -14.51 -7.12 -6.58
C ALA A 41 -14.58 -7.22 -5.04
N PRO A 42 -15.67 -7.71 -4.42
CA PRO A 42 -15.72 -7.97 -2.99
C PRO A 42 -14.62 -9.00 -2.72
N GLY A 43 -13.40 -8.46 -2.61
CA GLY A 43 -12.17 -9.21 -2.44
C GLY A 43 -12.13 -9.69 -1.01
N VAL A 44 -11.70 -10.91 -0.82
CA VAL A 44 -11.14 -11.43 0.41
C VAL A 44 -10.41 -10.27 1.09
N GLN A 45 -11.01 -9.70 2.12
CA GLN A 45 -10.35 -8.67 2.90
C GLN A 45 -9.19 -9.36 3.60
N HIS A 46 -8.00 -9.19 3.04
CA HIS A 46 -6.81 -9.59 3.77
C HIS A 46 -6.82 -8.84 5.11
N PRO A 47 -6.65 -9.53 6.24
CA PRO A 47 -6.65 -8.87 7.53
C PRO A 47 -5.62 -7.74 7.50
N ALA A 48 -6.09 -6.51 7.68
CA ALA A 48 -5.26 -5.32 7.72
C ALA A 48 -5.02 -4.93 9.18
N TRP A 49 -3.90 -4.25 9.44
CA TRP A 49 -3.65 -3.63 10.73
C TRP A 49 -4.72 -2.58 11.02
N LYS A 50 -5.22 -2.54 12.24
CA LYS A 50 -5.97 -1.39 12.71
C LYS A 50 -5.00 -0.21 12.85
N ALA A 51 -5.41 0.98 12.42
CA ALA A 51 -4.53 2.15 12.41
C ALA A 51 -3.95 2.47 13.79
N ASP A 52 -4.74 2.37 14.85
CA ASP A 52 -4.30 2.59 16.22
C ASP A 52 -3.31 1.53 16.72
N GLU A 53 -3.49 0.28 16.32
CA GLU A 53 -2.59 -0.82 16.66
C GLU A 53 -1.23 -0.63 15.96
N LEU A 54 -1.26 -0.33 14.67
CA LEU A 54 -0.05 -0.08 13.88
C LEU A 54 0.75 1.11 14.43
N GLN A 55 0.07 2.22 14.75
CA GLN A 55 0.72 3.39 15.34
C GLN A 55 1.35 3.09 16.70
N ARG A 56 0.73 2.27 17.54
CA ARG A 56 1.33 1.81 18.80
C ARG A 56 2.60 1.02 18.58
N ILE A 57 2.59 0.10 17.61
CA ILE A 57 3.77 -0.71 17.24
C ILE A 57 4.92 0.21 16.77
N ILE A 58 4.63 1.13 15.86
CA ILE A 58 5.64 2.04 15.31
C ILE A 58 6.23 2.96 16.37
N LYS A 59 5.39 3.44 17.31
CA LYS A 59 5.83 4.34 18.39
C LYS A 59 6.64 3.62 19.46
N ALA A 60 6.29 2.38 19.80
CA ALA A 60 6.99 1.62 20.84
C ALA A 60 8.39 1.20 20.41
N ASP A 61 8.62 0.97 19.12
CA ASP A 61 9.88 0.58 18.50
C ASP A 61 10.58 -0.62 19.19
N ASP A 62 9.76 -1.51 19.75
CA ASP A 62 10.17 -2.70 20.51
C ASP A 62 9.83 -4.01 19.81
N LEU A 63 9.57 -3.95 18.48
CA LEU A 63 9.09 -5.09 17.70
C LEU A 63 10.09 -6.24 17.69
N LYS A 64 9.59 -7.42 18.02
CA LYS A 64 10.31 -8.70 17.88
C LYS A 64 9.53 -9.61 16.97
N VAL A 65 10.22 -10.15 15.97
CA VAL A 65 9.68 -11.18 15.06
C VAL A 65 10.02 -12.55 15.58
N SER A 66 9.07 -13.48 15.46
CA SER A 66 9.22 -14.87 15.91
C SER A 66 8.49 -15.78 14.90
N PRO A 67 9.09 -16.01 13.70
CA PRO A 67 8.57 -16.98 12.72
C PRO A 67 8.48 -18.37 13.32
N PHE A 68 7.64 -19.22 12.77
CA PHE A 68 7.65 -20.64 13.15
C PHE A 68 8.99 -21.30 12.82
N ARG A 69 9.29 -22.35 13.54
CA ARG A 69 10.37 -23.29 13.22
C ARG A 69 9.90 -24.23 12.11
N GLU A 70 10.79 -25.08 11.63
CA GLU A 70 10.51 -26.07 10.58
C GLU A 70 9.38 -27.06 10.91
N ASP A 71 9.04 -27.20 12.17
CA ASP A 71 7.91 -28.02 12.63
C ASP A 71 6.54 -27.34 12.35
N GLY A 72 6.53 -26.07 11.92
CA GLY A 72 5.33 -25.29 11.61
C GLY A 72 4.44 -24.92 12.81
N VAL A 73 4.87 -25.25 14.04
CA VAL A 73 4.09 -25.04 15.28
C VAL A 73 4.87 -24.35 16.38
N THR A 74 6.16 -24.62 16.52
CA THR A 74 7.00 -23.99 17.53
C THR A 74 7.46 -22.62 17.08
N PHE A 75 7.23 -21.59 17.88
CA PHE A 75 7.75 -20.26 17.58
C PHE A 75 9.27 -20.20 17.73
N GLY A 76 9.92 -19.57 16.77
CA GLY A 76 11.35 -19.27 16.82
C GLY A 76 11.68 -18.27 17.92
N THR A 77 12.96 -18.07 18.18
CA THR A 77 13.43 -17.10 19.16
C THR A 77 13.01 -15.69 18.75
N PRO A 78 12.36 -14.91 19.62
CA PRO A 78 12.00 -13.52 19.31
C PRO A 78 13.25 -12.69 19.01
N THR A 79 13.30 -12.13 17.83
CA THR A 79 14.43 -11.31 17.36
C THR A 79 13.96 -9.86 17.24
N TRP A 80 14.59 -8.96 17.99
CA TRP A 80 14.32 -7.53 17.89
C TRP A 80 14.74 -6.98 16.54
N ILE A 81 13.88 -6.12 15.95
CA ILE A 81 14.09 -5.61 14.61
C ILE A 81 13.43 -4.24 14.43
N TRP A 82 14.05 -3.39 13.66
CA TRP A 82 13.48 -2.11 13.27
C TRP A 82 12.30 -2.31 12.33
N CYS A 83 11.27 -1.48 12.53
CA CYS A 83 10.06 -1.52 11.74
C CYS A 83 9.63 -0.13 11.29
N VAL A 84 8.98 -0.08 10.14
CA VAL A 84 8.36 1.13 9.58
C VAL A 84 6.96 0.82 9.06
N GLU A 85 6.17 1.86 8.91
CA GLU A 85 4.84 1.80 8.31
C GLU A 85 4.88 2.53 6.97
N VAL A 86 4.30 1.92 5.95
CA VAL A 86 4.04 2.53 4.64
C VAL A 86 2.67 2.08 4.16
N ASP A 87 1.78 3.01 3.85
CA ASP A 87 0.41 2.73 3.36
C ASP A 87 -0.42 1.79 4.24
N GLY A 88 -0.32 1.95 5.56
CA GLY A 88 -1.05 1.11 6.51
C GLY A 88 -0.52 -0.32 6.63
N LYS A 89 0.67 -0.59 6.10
CA LYS A 89 1.35 -1.88 6.19
C LYS A 89 2.60 -1.78 7.05
N LEU A 90 2.89 -2.85 7.77
CA LEU A 90 4.08 -2.97 8.60
C LEU A 90 5.21 -3.65 7.83
N TYR A 91 6.35 -3.00 7.76
CA TYR A 91 7.53 -3.50 7.08
C TYR A 91 8.72 -3.63 8.02
N VAL A 92 9.50 -4.68 7.80
CA VAL A 92 10.76 -4.94 8.48
C VAL A 92 11.81 -5.36 7.45
N ARG A 93 13.09 -5.21 7.80
CA ARG A 93 14.22 -5.67 6.99
C ARG A 93 15.22 -6.43 7.82
N ALA A 94 15.78 -7.48 7.25
CA ALA A 94 16.93 -8.14 7.84
C ALA A 94 18.20 -7.36 7.49
N TYR A 95 18.87 -6.81 8.52
CA TYR A 95 20.10 -6.03 8.33
C TYR A 95 21.19 -6.82 7.58
N SER A 96 21.32 -8.11 7.87
CA SER A 96 22.27 -9.02 7.20
C SER A 96 21.73 -9.60 5.89
N GLY A 97 20.62 -9.05 5.36
CA GLY A 97 20.02 -9.50 4.12
C GLY A 97 19.40 -10.91 4.22
N THR A 98 19.35 -11.57 3.10
CA THR A 98 18.71 -12.90 2.96
C THR A 98 19.40 -14.03 3.72
N SER A 99 20.63 -13.82 4.18
CA SER A 99 21.37 -14.80 5.03
C SER A 99 20.90 -14.80 6.49
N SER A 100 20.03 -13.86 6.88
CA SER A 100 19.49 -13.80 8.23
C SER A 100 18.59 -15.01 8.52
N SER A 101 18.83 -15.68 9.64
CA SER A 101 18.10 -16.90 10.04
C SER A 101 16.61 -16.65 10.24
N TRP A 102 16.23 -15.51 10.84
CA TRP A 102 14.82 -15.18 11.03
C TRP A 102 14.12 -14.89 9.68
N TYR A 103 14.83 -14.23 8.71
CA TYR A 103 14.31 -13.98 7.39
C TYR A 103 14.05 -15.29 6.64
N SER A 104 15.03 -16.20 6.64
CA SER A 104 14.90 -17.52 6.02
C SER A 104 13.73 -18.30 6.60
N ALA A 105 13.55 -18.28 7.93
CA ALA A 105 12.40 -18.89 8.59
C ALA A 105 11.08 -18.21 8.20
N ALA A 106 11.02 -16.87 8.17
CA ALA A 106 9.83 -16.12 7.80
C ALA A 106 9.38 -16.42 6.36
N VAL A 107 10.31 -16.49 5.41
CA VAL A 107 10.01 -16.79 4.00
C VAL A 107 9.56 -18.24 3.82
N ARG A 108 10.18 -19.19 4.54
CA ARG A 108 9.84 -20.62 4.49
C ARG A 108 8.46 -20.89 5.08
N GLU A 109 8.23 -20.44 6.32
CA GLU A 109 7.03 -20.75 7.08
C GLU A 109 5.86 -19.81 6.78
N LYS A 110 6.14 -18.59 6.29
CA LYS A 110 5.16 -17.56 5.95
C LYS A 110 4.24 -17.15 7.11
N ALA A 111 4.48 -17.67 8.29
CA ALA A 111 3.65 -17.45 9.47
C ALA A 111 4.50 -17.49 10.76
N GLY A 112 3.94 -16.90 11.81
CA GLY A 112 4.55 -16.83 13.12
C GLY A 112 3.83 -15.80 13.98
N ARG A 113 4.59 -15.15 14.86
CA ARG A 113 4.06 -14.05 15.68
C ARG A 113 5.02 -12.87 15.73
N ILE A 114 4.48 -11.74 16.11
CA ILE A 114 5.25 -10.59 16.60
C ILE A 114 4.93 -10.32 18.06
N ILE A 115 5.88 -9.68 18.73
CA ILE A 115 5.72 -9.13 20.07
C ILE A 115 6.10 -7.66 19.95
N ALA A 116 5.18 -6.76 20.21
CA ALA A 116 5.38 -5.31 20.09
C ALA A 116 4.37 -4.54 20.92
N ALA A 117 4.77 -3.40 21.47
CA ALA A 117 3.89 -2.52 22.24
C ALA A 117 3.09 -3.24 23.35
N GLY A 118 3.71 -4.21 24.01
CA GLY A 118 3.08 -5.05 25.04
C GLY A 118 2.09 -6.10 24.51
N MET A 119 1.97 -6.25 23.18
CA MET A 119 1.05 -7.19 22.53
C MET A 119 1.81 -8.37 21.92
N THR A 120 1.14 -9.51 21.85
CA THR A 120 1.56 -10.65 21.01
C THR A 120 0.48 -10.90 19.97
N ARG A 121 0.88 -10.90 18.68
CA ARG A 121 -0.03 -11.10 17.56
C ARG A 121 0.48 -12.17 16.62
N GLU A 122 -0.38 -13.10 16.24
CA GLU A 122 -0.11 -13.99 15.13
C GLU A 122 -0.19 -13.23 13.81
N VAL A 123 0.78 -13.50 12.95
CA VAL A 123 0.98 -12.78 11.70
C VAL A 123 1.39 -13.73 10.58
N THR A 124 1.24 -13.22 9.36
CA THR A 124 1.89 -13.77 8.18
C THR A 124 3.06 -12.91 7.76
N PHE A 125 4.06 -13.52 7.17
CA PHE A 125 5.25 -12.90 6.61
C PHE A 125 5.26 -13.13 5.10
N ALA A 126 5.47 -12.08 4.33
CA ALA A 126 5.67 -12.17 2.89
C ALA A 126 6.88 -11.33 2.46
N PRO A 127 7.79 -11.86 1.65
CA PRO A 127 8.86 -11.06 1.09
C PRO A 127 8.27 -9.97 0.18
N GLU A 128 8.86 -8.78 0.25
CA GLU A 128 8.40 -7.63 -0.52
C GLU A 128 9.51 -7.16 -1.46
N GLN A 129 9.15 -6.98 -2.72
CA GLN A 129 10.06 -6.56 -3.79
C GLN A 129 9.42 -5.41 -4.58
N GLY A 130 10.22 -4.68 -5.32
CA GLY A 130 9.72 -3.67 -6.24
C GLY A 130 9.72 -2.24 -5.73
N SER A 131 8.90 -1.39 -6.35
CA SER A 131 8.94 0.08 -6.19
C SER A 131 8.61 0.59 -4.79
N VAL A 132 7.88 -0.17 -3.99
CA VAL A 132 7.57 0.20 -2.60
C VAL A 132 8.83 0.33 -1.74
N ASN A 133 9.92 -0.35 -2.11
CA ASN A 133 11.17 -0.29 -1.36
C ASN A 133 11.76 1.12 -1.24
N GLN A 134 11.55 1.99 -2.25
CA GLN A 134 11.97 3.38 -2.15
C GLN A 134 11.23 4.12 -1.02
N ARG A 135 9.94 3.93 -0.90
CA ARG A 135 9.13 4.54 0.17
C ARG A 135 9.46 3.96 1.55
N ILE A 136 9.83 2.68 1.60
CA ILE A 136 10.32 2.04 2.82
C ILE A 136 11.66 2.66 3.23
N ASP A 137 12.58 2.94 2.30
CA ASP A 137 13.83 3.65 2.58
C ASP A 137 13.59 5.04 3.16
N GLU A 138 12.65 5.78 2.58
CA GLU A 138 12.24 7.09 3.06
C GLU A 138 11.70 7.01 4.49
N ALA A 139 10.85 6.01 4.78
CA ALA A 139 10.30 5.80 6.12
C ALA A 139 11.39 5.43 7.15
N TYR A 140 12.35 4.57 6.80
CA TYR A 140 13.52 4.30 7.64
C TYR A 140 14.36 5.54 7.86
N SER A 141 14.60 6.32 6.81
CA SER A 141 15.40 7.55 6.88
C SER A 141 14.74 8.61 7.78
N GLN A 142 13.43 8.72 7.75
CA GLN A 142 12.69 9.62 8.63
C GLN A 142 12.73 9.15 10.09
N LYS A 143 12.45 7.87 10.33
CA LYS A 143 12.32 7.34 11.69
C LYS A 143 13.68 7.19 12.41
N TYR A 144 14.72 6.79 11.69
CA TYR A 144 16.03 6.44 12.25
C TYR A 144 17.17 7.34 11.76
N SER A 145 16.85 8.61 11.44
CA SER A 145 17.79 9.59 10.85
C SER A 145 19.09 9.78 11.65
N SER A 146 19.06 9.62 12.96
CA SER A 146 20.23 9.78 13.83
C SER A 146 21.04 8.50 14.05
N SER A 147 20.59 7.38 13.50
CA SER A 147 21.24 6.09 13.74
C SER A 147 22.43 5.87 12.78
N PRO A 148 23.58 5.43 13.28
CA PRO A 148 24.72 5.06 12.44
C PRO A 148 24.46 3.81 11.59
N TYR A 149 23.42 3.03 11.91
CA TYR A 149 23.04 1.81 11.20
C TYR A 149 22.07 2.07 10.04
N LEU A 150 21.62 3.32 9.87
CA LEU A 150 20.64 3.67 8.82
C LEU A 150 21.11 3.26 7.43
N GLN A 151 22.37 3.58 7.08
CA GLN A 151 22.89 3.27 5.75
C GLN A 151 22.91 1.77 5.44
N GLY A 152 23.09 0.93 6.45
CA GLY A 152 23.01 -0.53 6.29
C GLY A 152 21.58 -1.00 6.02
N ILE A 153 20.58 -0.47 6.73
CA ILE A 153 19.19 -0.91 6.58
C ILE A 153 18.51 -0.43 5.30
N ILE A 154 18.94 0.70 4.74
CA ILE A 154 18.47 1.19 3.44
C ILE A 154 19.35 0.72 2.26
N GLY A 155 20.44 0.03 2.54
CA GLY A 155 21.34 -0.55 1.54
C GLY A 155 20.71 -1.74 0.80
N GLU A 156 21.31 -2.10 -0.33
CA GLU A 156 20.79 -3.16 -1.22
C GLU A 156 20.65 -4.51 -0.50
N GLN A 157 21.61 -4.86 0.35
CA GLN A 157 21.61 -6.11 1.11
C GLN A 157 20.36 -6.24 2.01
N ALA A 158 20.06 -5.22 2.80
CA ALA A 158 18.88 -5.24 3.67
C ALA A 158 17.59 -5.07 2.86
N ARG A 159 17.61 -4.28 1.80
CA ARG A 159 16.48 -4.11 0.89
C ARG A 159 16.04 -5.42 0.24
N SER A 160 16.98 -6.29 -0.14
CA SER A 160 16.68 -7.62 -0.69
C SER A 160 15.97 -8.56 0.30
N ALA A 161 16.00 -8.24 1.59
CA ALA A 161 15.35 -8.99 2.66
C ALA A 161 14.23 -8.19 3.35
N THR A 162 13.49 -7.42 2.55
CA THR A 162 12.28 -6.73 3.01
C THR A 162 11.13 -7.70 3.17
N VAL A 163 10.41 -7.59 4.29
CA VAL A 163 9.25 -8.42 4.62
C VAL A 163 8.08 -7.53 5.02
N VAL A 164 6.92 -7.77 4.43
CA VAL A 164 5.66 -7.22 4.90
C VAL A 164 5.04 -8.16 5.94
N ILE A 165 4.57 -7.58 7.04
CA ILE A 165 3.92 -8.31 8.14
C ILE A 165 2.44 -7.98 8.15
N THR A 166 1.59 -9.01 8.05
CA THR A 166 0.14 -8.87 8.04
C THR A 166 -0.45 -9.62 9.25
N PRO A 167 -1.36 -9.00 10.04
CA PRO A 167 -1.99 -9.69 11.16
C PRO A 167 -2.86 -10.83 10.64
N LYS A 168 -2.96 -11.94 11.37
CA LYS A 168 -4.00 -12.94 11.11
C LYS A 168 -5.34 -12.43 11.65
N ALA A 169 -6.44 -12.81 11.00
CA ALA A 169 -7.77 -12.58 11.52
C ALA A 169 -7.92 -13.23 12.91
N GLN A 170 -8.56 -12.50 13.82
CA GLN A 170 -8.94 -13.01 15.14
C GLN A 170 -10.30 -13.71 15.05
#